data_62d89aa0be373bbeedb40df8ea697516
#
_entry.id   62d89aa0be373bbeedb40df8ea697516
#
_cell.length_a   1.000
_cell.length_b   1.000
_cell.length_c   1.000
_cell.angle_alpha   90.00
_cell.angle_beta   90.00
_cell.angle_gamma   90.00
#
_symmetry.space_group_name_H-M   'P 1'
#
loop_
_entity.id
_entity.type
_entity.pdbx_description
1 polymer ?
#
loop_
_entity_poly.entity_id
_entity_poly.type
_entity_poly.pdbx_seq_one_letter_code
_entity_poly.pdbx_strand_id
1 'polypeptide(L)'
;MTKRERIVKSVLAHVPKDAINQFVSRGSTPTSFSVLFMAAIVGTLAGLVGTYFEIAVHFVSETRTEWLKSEIGSVLPLWLAAILISGTLAFIGYYLVHRFAPEASGSGIPEIEGAMDNIRPVRWWRVIPVKFFGGMGALGSGMVLGREGPTVQMGGAVGRMVTDIFRVKDDDTRHSLLASGAAGGLAAAFNAPLAGIMFVVEEMRPQFRYSLISIRAVIISAIMANIVFRAINGQEAVITMPQYQSPELQSLWLFLLLGSLFGVFGVLFNKLITIAQDSFVALHKNDRKRYLITGTILGGAFGLLLLYVPQLTGGGIGLIPDITNGNYSVPILVMLFVGRVITTLLCFGSGAPGGIFAPMLALGTLFGYAFGASADMLLPSLTIEPGVFAIAGMGALFAATVRAPITGILLVIEMTNNYYLILPLIITSLGAVIVAQLLGGQPIYSQLLHRTLKNDKLRQQDLPENQA
;
A
#
# COMPACT_ATOMS: atom_id res chain seq x y z
N MET A 1 -32.68 2.29 47.48
CA MET A 1 -31.40 1.85 46.87
C MET A 1 -31.53 0.41 46.40
N THR A 2 -31.52 0.17 45.14
CA THR A 2 -31.67 -1.16 44.54
C THR A 2 -30.43 -2.03 44.83
N LYS A 3 -30.59 -3.37 44.81
CA LYS A 3 -29.48 -4.33 44.99
C LYS A 3 -28.30 -4.06 44.03
N ARG A 4 -28.63 -3.52 42.84
CA ARG A 4 -27.67 -3.10 41.79
C ARG A 4 -26.83 -1.87 42.19
N GLU A 5 -27.45 -0.89 42.86
CA GLU A 5 -26.75 0.32 43.34
C GLU A 5 -25.79 0.01 44.51
N ARG A 6 -26.09 -1.00 45.34
CA ARG A 6 -25.17 -1.46 46.40
C ARG A 6 -23.93 -2.17 45.82
N ILE A 7 -24.11 -3.00 44.80
CA ILE A 7 -22.99 -3.68 44.14
C ILE A 7 -22.08 -2.68 43.45
N VAL A 8 -22.64 -1.69 42.71
CA VAL A 8 -21.87 -0.67 42.06
C VAL A 8 -21.10 0.21 43.05
N LYS A 9 -21.72 0.59 44.19
CA LYS A 9 -21.04 1.33 45.25
C LYS A 9 -19.94 0.50 45.93
N SER A 10 -20.13 -0.79 46.14
CA SER A 10 -19.13 -1.70 46.73
C SER A 10 -17.93 -1.87 45.79
N VAL A 11 -18.14 -2.02 44.48
CA VAL A 11 -17.06 -2.14 43.49
C VAL A 11 -16.28 -0.84 43.39
N LEU A 12 -16.96 0.30 43.36
CA LEU A 12 -16.31 1.64 43.26
C LEU A 12 -15.53 2.00 44.54
N ALA A 13 -15.90 1.46 45.72
CA ALA A 13 -15.20 1.70 46.98
C ALA A 13 -13.81 1.02 47.05
N HIS A 14 -13.54 0.01 46.19
CA HIS A 14 -12.26 -0.71 46.14
C HIS A 14 -11.34 -0.26 44.98
N VAL A 15 -11.80 0.66 44.13
CA VAL A 15 -10.96 1.24 43.09
C VAL A 15 -10.22 2.45 43.66
N PRO A 16 -8.88 2.51 43.57
CA PRO A 16 -8.13 3.69 44.03
C PRO A 16 -8.67 4.97 43.38
N LYS A 17 -8.94 5.97 44.22
CA LYS A 17 -9.46 7.29 43.73
C LYS A 17 -8.58 7.88 42.62
N ASP A 18 -7.28 7.62 42.68
CA ASP A 18 -6.32 8.06 41.66
C ASP A 18 -6.52 7.35 40.30
N ALA A 19 -6.94 6.07 40.31
CA ALA A 19 -7.27 5.37 39.07
C ALA A 19 -8.59 5.89 38.47
N ILE A 20 -9.59 6.21 39.30
CA ILE A 20 -10.84 6.84 38.85
C ILE A 20 -10.55 8.25 38.32
N ASN A 21 -9.76 9.05 39.02
CA ASN A 21 -9.38 10.38 38.56
C ASN A 21 -8.51 10.35 37.30
N GLN A 22 -7.61 9.38 37.16
CA GLN A 22 -6.89 9.16 35.90
C GLN A 22 -7.80 8.71 34.75
N PHE A 23 -8.80 7.87 35.02
CA PHE A 23 -9.76 7.45 34.00
C PHE A 23 -10.71 8.58 33.60
N VAL A 24 -11.17 9.38 34.57
CA VAL A 24 -12.01 10.56 34.33
C VAL A 24 -11.20 11.69 33.68
N SER A 25 -9.96 11.92 34.08
CA SER A 25 -9.10 12.94 33.48
C SER A 25 -8.62 12.54 32.07
N ARG A 26 -8.41 11.25 31.80
CA ARG A 26 -8.15 10.76 30.44
C ARG A 26 -9.40 10.82 29.55
N GLY A 27 -10.60 10.71 30.11
CA GLY A 27 -11.87 10.87 29.37
C GLY A 27 -12.36 12.31 29.21
N SER A 28 -11.79 13.28 29.94
CA SER A 28 -12.26 14.67 29.99
C SER A 28 -11.28 15.70 29.43
N THR A 29 -10.24 15.30 28.67
CA THR A 29 -9.58 16.26 27.79
C THR A 29 -10.61 16.72 26.77
N PRO A 30 -11.01 18.02 26.75
CA PRO A 30 -11.93 18.49 25.74
C PRO A 30 -11.35 18.10 24.39
N THR A 31 -12.13 17.36 23.60
CA THR A 31 -11.72 17.04 22.23
C THR A 31 -11.45 18.38 21.57
N SER A 32 -10.21 18.73 21.35
CA SER A 32 -9.89 20.05 20.81
C SER A 32 -10.52 20.10 19.43
N PHE A 33 -11.60 20.86 19.29
CA PHE A 33 -12.29 21.04 18.01
C PHE A 33 -11.31 21.44 16.92
N SER A 34 -10.25 22.18 17.28
CA SER A 34 -9.18 22.57 16.37
C SER A 34 -8.43 21.38 15.77
N VAL A 35 -8.19 20.30 16.52
CA VAL A 35 -7.50 19.09 16.00
C VAL A 35 -8.39 18.38 14.99
N LEU A 36 -9.68 18.23 15.28
CA LEU A 36 -10.63 17.59 14.37
C LEU A 36 -10.84 18.43 13.10
N PHE A 37 -10.89 19.75 13.22
CA PHE A 37 -10.97 20.65 12.08
C PHE A 37 -9.71 20.56 11.21
N MET A 38 -8.51 20.56 11.81
CA MET A 38 -7.26 20.34 11.08
C MET A 38 -7.21 18.97 10.42
N ALA A 39 -7.72 17.92 11.08
CA ALA A 39 -7.82 16.59 10.50
C ALA A 39 -8.75 16.55 9.27
N ALA A 40 -9.85 17.31 9.29
CA ALA A 40 -10.73 17.45 8.12
C ALA A 40 -10.00 18.13 6.95
N ILE A 41 -9.22 19.19 7.23
CA ILE A 41 -8.38 19.85 6.21
C ILE A 41 -7.34 18.87 5.66
N VAL A 42 -6.65 18.14 6.54
CA VAL A 42 -5.65 17.13 6.15
C VAL A 42 -6.28 16.08 5.23
N GLY A 43 -7.45 15.53 5.60
CA GLY A 43 -8.16 14.54 4.80
C GLY A 43 -8.58 15.09 3.44
N THR A 44 -9.13 16.30 3.41
CA THR A 44 -9.52 16.95 2.14
C THR A 44 -8.32 17.14 1.22
N LEU A 45 -7.21 17.65 1.73
CA LEU A 45 -6.00 17.87 0.93
C LEU A 45 -5.32 16.57 0.53
N ALA A 46 -5.25 15.57 1.42
CA ALA A 46 -4.73 14.24 1.11
C ALA A 46 -5.59 13.55 0.04
N GLY A 47 -6.92 13.70 0.14
CA GLY A 47 -7.88 13.24 -0.86
C GLY A 47 -7.65 13.88 -2.23
N LEU A 48 -7.49 15.20 -2.29
CA LEU A 48 -7.19 15.93 -3.54
C LEU A 48 -5.86 15.45 -4.15
N VAL A 49 -4.78 15.44 -3.37
CA VAL A 49 -3.46 15.02 -3.86
C VAL A 49 -3.49 13.56 -4.35
N GLY A 50 -4.13 12.64 -3.59
CA GLY A 50 -4.23 11.23 -3.96
C GLY A 50 -5.05 11.01 -5.23
N THR A 51 -6.21 11.66 -5.33
CA THR A 51 -7.11 11.53 -6.50
C THR A 51 -6.48 12.14 -7.75
N TYR A 52 -5.91 13.34 -7.67
CA TYR A 52 -5.22 13.93 -8.82
C TYR A 52 -3.96 13.16 -9.22
N PHE A 53 -3.27 12.53 -8.27
CA PHE A 53 -2.14 11.65 -8.59
C PHE A 53 -2.60 10.42 -9.39
N GLU A 54 -3.73 9.81 -9.01
CA GLU A 54 -4.34 8.73 -9.78
C GLU A 54 -4.68 9.15 -11.21
N ILE A 55 -5.40 10.28 -11.35
CA ILE A 55 -5.78 10.82 -12.66
C ILE A 55 -4.54 11.11 -13.51
N ALA A 56 -3.50 11.69 -12.91
CA ALA A 56 -2.26 12.01 -13.62
C ALA A 56 -1.50 10.76 -14.08
N VAL A 57 -1.43 9.70 -13.26
CA VAL A 57 -0.82 8.41 -13.64
C VAL A 57 -1.61 7.76 -14.77
N HIS A 58 -2.94 7.78 -14.68
CA HIS A 58 -3.83 7.23 -15.72
C HIS A 58 -3.65 7.99 -17.04
N PHE A 59 -3.70 9.32 -16.99
CA PHE A 59 -3.49 10.19 -18.14
C PHE A 59 -2.16 9.92 -18.84
N VAL A 60 -1.06 9.83 -18.10
CA VAL A 60 0.27 9.53 -18.69
C VAL A 60 0.29 8.13 -19.31
N SER A 61 -0.33 7.15 -18.66
CA SER A 61 -0.39 5.77 -19.18
C SER A 61 -1.22 5.66 -20.46
N GLU A 62 -2.35 6.33 -20.52
CA GLU A 62 -3.21 6.39 -21.72
C GLU A 62 -2.52 7.15 -22.85
N THR A 63 -2.04 8.38 -22.59
CA THR A 63 -1.33 9.19 -23.58
C THR A 63 -0.15 8.43 -24.20
N ARG A 64 0.65 7.73 -23.36
CA ARG A 64 1.72 6.85 -23.84
C ARG A 64 1.18 5.79 -24.79
N THR A 65 0.09 5.11 -24.42
CA THR A 65 -0.51 4.03 -25.21
C THR A 65 -1.09 4.55 -26.52
N GLU A 66 -1.75 5.71 -26.49
CA GLU A 66 -2.27 6.39 -27.69
C GLU A 66 -1.16 6.82 -28.63
N TRP A 67 -0.08 7.40 -28.12
CA TRP A 67 1.08 7.78 -28.92
C TRP A 67 1.73 6.58 -29.60
N LEU A 68 1.80 5.44 -28.91
CA LEU A 68 2.33 4.21 -29.52
C LEU A 68 1.42 3.66 -30.62
N LYS A 69 0.11 3.91 -30.56
CA LYS A 69 -0.86 3.51 -31.61
C LYS A 69 -0.99 4.50 -32.75
N SER A 70 -0.55 5.75 -32.54
CA SER A 70 -0.64 6.85 -33.52
C SER A 70 0.52 6.87 -34.52
N GLU A 71 0.63 7.97 -35.30
CA GLU A 71 1.61 8.17 -36.35
C GLU A 71 3.10 8.08 -35.94
N ILE A 72 3.43 8.10 -34.63
CA ILE A 72 4.80 7.88 -34.18
C ILE A 72 5.31 6.51 -34.60
N GLY A 73 4.43 5.49 -34.66
CA GLY A 73 4.74 4.17 -35.20
C GLY A 73 5.05 4.16 -36.70
N SER A 74 4.73 5.24 -37.46
CA SER A 74 5.08 5.36 -38.86
C SER A 74 6.48 5.95 -39.06
N VAL A 75 7.00 6.71 -38.09
CA VAL A 75 8.32 7.36 -38.14
C VAL A 75 9.41 6.52 -37.49
N LEU A 76 9.09 5.83 -36.40
CA LEU A 76 10.02 4.97 -35.63
C LEU A 76 9.45 3.57 -35.50
N PRO A 77 10.28 2.52 -35.49
CA PRO A 77 9.82 1.17 -35.13
C PRO A 77 9.13 1.19 -33.75
N LEU A 78 7.95 0.60 -33.65
CA LEU A 78 7.09 0.66 -32.47
C LEU A 78 7.82 0.22 -31.17
N TRP A 79 8.66 -0.80 -31.27
CA TRP A 79 9.46 -1.28 -30.14
C TRP A 79 10.46 -0.22 -29.64
N LEU A 80 11.06 0.55 -30.58
CA LEU A 80 12.01 1.61 -30.23
C LEU A 80 11.29 2.80 -29.58
N ALA A 81 10.13 3.20 -30.13
CA ALA A 81 9.29 4.24 -29.55
C ALA A 81 8.86 3.88 -28.12
N ALA A 82 8.45 2.64 -27.88
CA ALA A 82 8.07 2.16 -26.55
C ALA A 82 9.24 2.23 -25.53
N ILE A 83 10.44 1.82 -25.95
CA ILE A 83 11.64 1.92 -25.12
C ILE A 83 11.97 3.37 -24.78
N LEU A 84 11.94 4.27 -25.79
CA LEU A 84 12.30 5.67 -25.60
C LEU A 84 11.30 6.43 -24.72
N ILE A 85 10.01 6.27 -24.96
CA ILE A 85 8.95 6.95 -24.18
C ILE A 85 8.98 6.45 -22.73
N SER A 86 8.90 5.14 -22.52
CA SER A 86 8.88 4.57 -21.17
C SER A 86 10.20 4.78 -20.43
N GLY A 87 11.34 4.68 -21.13
CA GLY A 87 12.65 4.98 -20.57
C GLY A 87 12.79 6.44 -20.12
N THR A 88 12.27 7.39 -20.92
CA THR A 88 12.26 8.82 -20.57
C THR A 88 11.37 9.09 -19.35
N LEU A 89 10.18 8.52 -19.30
CA LEU A 89 9.28 8.67 -18.16
C LEU A 89 9.94 8.12 -16.86
N ALA A 90 10.54 6.94 -16.92
CA ALA A 90 11.26 6.38 -15.79
C ALA A 90 12.48 7.26 -15.41
N PHE A 91 13.27 7.73 -16.40
CA PHE A 91 14.40 8.64 -16.14
C PHE A 91 13.95 9.87 -15.35
N ILE A 92 12.84 10.52 -15.74
CA ILE A 92 12.29 11.69 -15.03
C ILE A 92 11.97 11.30 -13.57
N GLY A 93 11.32 10.16 -13.34
CA GLY A 93 10.99 9.67 -11.99
C GLY A 93 12.24 9.49 -11.12
N TYR A 94 13.23 8.78 -11.62
CA TYR A 94 14.49 8.53 -10.90
C TYR A 94 15.31 9.81 -10.69
N TYR A 95 15.34 10.70 -11.69
CA TYR A 95 16.06 11.97 -11.60
C TYR A 95 15.47 12.90 -10.53
N LEU A 96 14.14 13.06 -10.50
CA LEU A 96 13.47 13.90 -9.52
C LEU A 96 13.72 13.41 -8.09
N VAL A 97 13.57 12.10 -7.87
CA VAL A 97 13.84 11.49 -6.56
C VAL A 97 15.29 11.73 -6.15
N HIS A 98 16.24 11.33 -6.98
CA HIS A 98 17.65 11.43 -6.62
C HIS A 98 18.09 12.88 -6.37
N ARG A 99 17.60 13.84 -7.18
CA ARG A 99 18.07 15.23 -7.15
C ARG A 99 17.44 16.06 -6.05
N PHE A 100 16.15 15.85 -5.74
CA PHE A 100 15.36 16.78 -4.92
C PHE A 100 14.87 16.17 -3.61
N ALA A 101 14.50 14.89 -3.58
CA ALA A 101 13.98 14.22 -2.39
C ALA A 101 14.30 12.71 -2.41
N PRO A 102 15.49 12.28 -1.98
CA PRO A 102 15.84 10.85 -1.91
C PRO A 102 14.87 10.02 -1.05
N GLU A 103 14.25 10.64 -0.05
CA GLU A 103 13.21 10.03 0.79
C GLU A 103 11.89 9.72 0.05
N ALA A 104 11.73 10.21 -1.18
CA ALA A 104 10.62 9.85 -2.05
C ALA A 104 10.88 8.56 -2.85
N SER A 105 12.01 7.87 -2.66
CA SER A 105 12.31 6.56 -3.24
C SER A 105 11.39 5.47 -2.67
N GLY A 106 11.12 4.42 -3.45
CA GLY A 106 10.33 3.25 -3.03
C GLY A 106 8.89 3.59 -2.65
N SER A 107 8.33 2.84 -1.70
CA SER A 107 6.94 2.99 -1.24
C SER A 107 6.69 4.33 -0.54
N GLY A 108 7.57 4.73 0.37
CA GLY A 108 7.40 5.90 1.22
C GLY A 108 6.64 5.64 2.54
N ILE A 109 5.98 4.48 2.69
CA ILE A 109 5.34 4.08 3.95
C ILE A 109 6.39 4.01 5.08
N PRO A 110 7.56 3.36 4.91
CA PRO A 110 8.59 3.33 5.95
C PRO A 110 9.09 4.72 6.37
N GLU A 111 9.08 5.70 5.47
CA GLU A 111 9.45 7.08 5.81
C GLU A 111 8.43 7.73 6.73
N ILE A 112 7.13 7.44 6.56
CA ILE A 112 6.06 7.93 7.44
C ILE A 112 6.11 7.23 8.79
N GLU A 113 6.34 5.91 8.84
CA GLU A 113 6.58 5.17 10.09
C GLU A 113 7.75 5.78 10.87
N GLY A 114 8.89 5.99 10.21
CA GLY A 114 10.04 6.62 10.83
C GLY A 114 9.81 8.07 11.25
N ALA A 115 8.91 8.79 10.57
CA ALA A 115 8.51 10.15 10.96
C ALA A 115 7.61 10.17 12.19
N MET A 116 6.74 9.17 12.35
CA MET A 116 5.91 8.99 13.56
C MET A 116 6.78 8.71 14.78
N ASP A 117 7.89 7.99 14.64
CA ASP A 117 8.90 7.78 15.69
C ASP A 117 9.88 8.96 15.86
N ASN A 118 9.70 10.06 15.13
CA ASN A 118 10.62 11.19 15.09
C ASN A 118 12.06 10.85 14.64
N ILE A 119 12.26 9.72 13.92
CA ILE A 119 13.57 9.27 13.42
C ILE A 119 13.83 9.78 11.99
N ARG A 120 12.75 10.11 11.26
CA ARG A 120 12.83 10.60 9.88
C ARG A 120 12.19 11.97 9.74
N PRO A 121 12.86 12.96 9.11
CA PRO A 121 12.27 14.27 8.86
C PRO A 121 11.27 14.21 7.69
N VAL A 122 10.14 14.89 7.81
CA VAL A 122 9.20 15.05 6.71
C VAL A 122 9.37 16.44 6.07
N ARG A 123 10.06 16.49 4.94
CA ARG A 123 10.23 17.71 4.12
C ARG A 123 9.10 17.80 3.10
N TRP A 124 7.88 18.08 3.58
CA TRP A 124 6.66 18.04 2.78
C TRP A 124 6.74 18.85 1.47
N TRP A 125 7.40 20.02 1.48
CA TRP A 125 7.58 20.88 0.29
C TRP A 125 8.45 20.28 -0.81
N ARG A 126 9.24 19.22 -0.50
CA ARG A 126 10.00 18.43 -1.47
C ARG A 126 9.32 17.10 -1.76
N VAL A 127 8.85 16.43 -0.72
CA VAL A 127 8.27 15.08 -0.84
C VAL A 127 7.02 15.10 -1.71
N ILE A 128 6.07 16.01 -1.46
CA ILE A 128 4.81 16.06 -2.21
C ILE A 128 5.05 16.20 -3.72
N PRO A 129 5.73 17.26 -4.23
CA PRO A 129 5.92 17.41 -5.67
C PRO A 129 6.81 16.32 -6.28
N VAL A 130 7.89 15.92 -5.59
CA VAL A 130 8.80 14.89 -6.10
C VAL A 130 8.12 13.53 -6.17
N LYS A 131 7.34 13.16 -5.15
CA LYS A 131 6.60 11.89 -5.15
C LYS A 131 5.49 11.90 -6.19
N PHE A 132 4.82 13.02 -6.37
CA PHE A 132 3.76 13.19 -7.37
C PHE A 132 4.33 13.02 -8.79
N PHE A 133 5.25 13.88 -9.20
CA PHE A 133 5.77 13.84 -10.57
C PHE A 133 6.73 12.68 -10.81
N GLY A 134 7.52 12.30 -9.80
CA GLY A 134 8.41 11.15 -9.88
C GLY A 134 7.65 9.83 -9.94
N GLY A 135 6.62 9.68 -9.10
CA GLY A 135 5.72 8.52 -9.14
C GLY A 135 4.95 8.44 -10.45
N MET A 136 4.41 9.57 -10.94
CA MET A 136 3.75 9.66 -12.24
C MET A 136 4.67 9.17 -13.38
N GLY A 137 5.96 9.54 -13.36
CA GLY A 137 6.93 9.07 -14.35
C GLY A 137 7.19 7.57 -14.23
N ALA A 138 7.43 7.05 -13.02
CA ALA A 138 7.74 5.64 -12.81
C ALA A 138 6.53 4.72 -13.10
N LEU A 139 5.34 5.03 -12.56
CA LEU A 139 4.13 4.24 -12.82
C LEU A 139 3.69 4.40 -14.28
N GLY A 140 3.72 5.62 -14.81
CA GLY A 140 3.37 5.93 -16.19
C GLY A 140 4.28 5.26 -17.22
N SER A 141 5.53 4.88 -16.87
CA SER A 141 6.43 4.13 -17.75
C SER A 141 6.00 2.66 -17.97
N GLY A 142 5.05 2.15 -17.17
CA GLY A 142 4.60 0.75 -17.21
C GLY A 142 5.31 -0.16 -16.21
N MET A 143 6.16 0.37 -15.34
CA MET A 143 6.79 -0.40 -14.27
C MET A 143 5.75 -1.02 -13.31
N VAL A 144 6.06 -2.18 -12.76
CA VAL A 144 5.17 -2.91 -11.84
C VAL A 144 5.27 -2.29 -10.45
N LEU A 145 4.48 -1.26 -10.23
CA LEU A 145 4.45 -0.44 -9.03
C LEU A 145 3.01 -0.06 -8.68
N GLY A 146 2.73 0.09 -7.38
CA GLY A 146 1.46 0.59 -6.86
C GLY A 146 1.54 2.08 -6.52
N ARG A 147 0.40 2.75 -6.62
CA ARG A 147 0.24 4.18 -6.30
C ARG A 147 0.01 4.44 -4.80
N GLU A 148 -0.32 3.44 -4.03
CA GLU A 148 -0.83 3.53 -2.66
C GLU A 148 0.27 3.98 -1.68
N GLY A 149 1.48 3.41 -1.80
CA GLY A 149 2.62 3.87 -1.02
C GLY A 149 2.92 5.36 -1.23
N PRO A 150 3.02 5.82 -2.48
CA PRO A 150 3.09 7.25 -2.81
C PRO A 150 2.00 8.10 -2.18
N THR A 151 0.74 7.67 -2.23
CA THR A 151 -0.39 8.46 -1.68
C THR A 151 -0.36 8.50 -0.15
N VAL A 152 0.02 7.40 0.52
CA VAL A 152 0.25 7.38 1.98
C VAL A 152 1.36 8.34 2.37
N GLN A 153 2.49 8.35 1.63
CA GLN A 153 3.59 9.26 1.90
C GLN A 153 3.20 10.73 1.68
N MET A 154 2.54 11.03 0.57
CA MET A 154 2.05 12.38 0.28
C MET A 154 1.00 12.82 1.28
N GLY A 155 0.06 11.94 1.67
CA GLY A 155 -0.94 12.21 2.68
C GLY A 155 -0.32 12.53 4.05
N GLY A 156 0.62 11.71 4.52
CA GLY A 156 1.37 12.00 5.74
C GLY A 156 2.16 13.32 5.65
N ALA A 157 2.76 13.60 4.48
CA ALA A 157 3.43 14.87 4.24
C ALA A 157 2.45 16.06 4.28
N VAL A 158 1.20 15.92 3.81
CA VAL A 158 0.11 16.90 3.97
C VAL A 158 -0.23 17.11 5.46
N GLY A 159 -0.31 16.01 6.24
CA GLY A 159 -0.48 16.11 7.69
C GLY A 159 0.60 16.97 8.34
N ARG A 160 1.87 16.76 7.96
CA ARG A 160 3.00 17.59 8.40
C ARG A 160 2.88 19.03 7.91
N MET A 161 2.50 19.26 6.66
CA MET A 161 2.29 20.59 6.09
C MET A 161 1.27 21.39 6.91
N VAL A 162 0.13 20.80 7.24
CA VAL A 162 -0.91 21.44 8.05
C VAL A 162 -0.38 21.80 9.44
N THR A 163 0.37 20.90 10.09
CA THR A 163 0.97 21.22 11.41
C THR A 163 1.95 22.39 11.36
N ASP A 164 2.73 22.49 10.29
CA ASP A 164 3.70 23.58 10.13
C ASP A 164 3.00 24.92 9.82
N ILE A 165 1.98 24.91 8.95
CA ILE A 165 1.19 26.12 8.60
C ILE A 165 0.44 26.67 9.82
N PHE A 166 -0.23 25.79 10.57
CA PHE A 166 -0.97 26.18 11.79
C PHE A 166 -0.06 26.35 13.02
N ARG A 167 1.26 26.17 12.85
CA ARG A 167 2.28 26.31 13.91
C ARG A 167 1.96 25.48 15.15
N VAL A 168 1.49 24.26 14.95
CA VAL A 168 1.16 23.33 16.04
C VAL A 168 2.45 22.99 16.79
N LYS A 169 2.46 23.23 18.11
CA LYS A 169 3.62 22.94 18.98
C LYS A 169 3.51 21.60 19.69
N ASP A 170 2.28 21.17 19.96
CA ASP A 170 1.98 19.92 20.66
C ASP A 170 2.38 18.71 19.81
N ASP A 171 3.25 17.85 20.37
CA ASP A 171 3.81 16.71 19.67
C ASP A 171 2.76 15.62 19.37
N ASP A 172 1.80 15.41 20.31
CA ASP A 172 0.74 14.43 20.13
C ASP A 172 -0.24 14.85 19.02
N THR A 173 -0.53 16.15 18.91
CA THR A 173 -1.34 16.69 17.82
C THR A 173 -0.61 16.55 16.47
N ARG A 174 0.70 16.85 16.44
CA ARG A 174 1.51 16.70 15.21
C ARG A 174 1.54 15.25 14.74
N HIS A 175 1.76 14.34 15.67
CA HIS A 175 1.74 12.90 15.42
C HIS A 175 0.35 12.46 14.90
N SER A 176 -0.73 12.89 15.55
CA SER A 176 -2.11 12.54 15.14
C SER A 176 -2.44 13.04 13.74
N LEU A 177 -2.00 14.25 13.35
CA LEU A 177 -2.26 14.79 12.01
C LEU A 177 -1.40 14.13 10.93
N LEU A 178 -0.16 13.72 11.25
CA LEU A 178 0.68 12.92 10.35
C LEU A 178 0.02 11.57 10.05
N ALA A 179 -0.43 10.86 11.08
CA ALA A 179 -1.16 9.59 10.97
C ALA A 179 -2.49 9.76 10.21
N SER A 180 -3.22 10.86 10.49
CA SER A 180 -4.47 11.18 9.78
C SER A 180 -4.24 11.39 8.29
N GLY A 181 -3.14 12.05 7.92
CA GLY A 181 -2.77 12.24 6.53
C GLY A 181 -2.45 10.92 5.82
N ALA A 182 -1.73 10.01 6.49
CA ALA A 182 -1.43 8.68 5.96
C ALA A 182 -2.71 7.86 5.70
N ALA A 183 -3.65 7.86 6.67
CA ALA A 183 -4.96 7.22 6.53
C ALA A 183 -5.78 7.81 5.37
N GLY A 184 -5.83 9.14 5.28
CA GLY A 184 -6.52 9.84 4.19
C GLY A 184 -5.90 9.54 2.82
N GLY A 185 -4.57 9.45 2.73
CA GLY A 185 -3.86 9.07 1.52
C GLY A 185 -4.22 7.67 1.04
N LEU A 186 -4.29 6.68 1.96
CA LEU A 186 -4.70 5.32 1.61
C LEU A 186 -6.18 5.24 1.24
N ALA A 187 -7.04 5.94 2.00
CA ALA A 187 -8.48 5.99 1.73
C ALA A 187 -8.78 6.52 0.31
N ALA A 188 -8.06 7.57 -0.11
CA ALA A 188 -8.18 8.12 -1.46
C ALA A 188 -7.61 7.20 -2.55
N ALA A 189 -6.54 6.44 -2.24
CA ALA A 189 -5.93 5.55 -3.23
C ALA A 189 -6.86 4.41 -3.67
N PHE A 190 -7.72 3.94 -2.76
CA PHE A 190 -8.52 2.73 -2.96
C PHE A 190 -10.03 2.94 -2.85
N ASN A 191 -10.53 4.16 -2.68
CA ASN A 191 -11.92 4.42 -2.32
C ASN A 191 -12.37 3.60 -1.07
N ALA A 192 -11.45 3.44 -0.11
CA ALA A 192 -11.57 2.50 1.00
C ALA A 192 -11.28 3.19 2.35
N PRO A 193 -12.24 3.94 2.91
CA PRO A 193 -12.03 4.69 4.15
C PRO A 193 -11.80 3.80 5.37
N LEU A 194 -12.48 2.66 5.51
CA LEU A 194 -12.27 1.74 6.62
C LEU A 194 -10.89 1.10 6.57
N ALA A 195 -10.44 0.70 5.39
CA ALA A 195 -9.10 0.18 5.19
C ALA A 195 -8.03 1.25 5.52
N GLY A 196 -8.24 2.50 5.14
CA GLY A 196 -7.34 3.61 5.48
C GLY A 196 -7.23 3.85 7.00
N ILE A 197 -8.34 3.77 7.72
CA ILE A 197 -8.36 3.86 9.20
C ILE A 197 -7.61 2.68 9.81
N MET A 198 -7.93 1.45 9.38
CA MET A 198 -7.35 0.23 9.95
C MET A 198 -5.87 0.09 9.61
N PHE A 199 -5.42 0.58 8.47
CA PHE A 199 -4.01 0.62 8.11
C PHE A 199 -3.16 1.35 9.17
N VAL A 200 -3.59 2.53 9.61
CA VAL A 200 -2.89 3.26 10.67
C VAL A 200 -2.98 2.54 12.00
N VAL A 201 -4.15 1.97 12.33
CA VAL A 201 -4.40 1.28 13.61
C VAL A 201 -3.66 -0.05 13.70
N GLU A 202 -3.50 -0.78 12.60
CA GLU A 202 -2.96 -2.13 12.57
C GLU A 202 -1.51 -2.19 12.11
N GLU A 203 -1.18 -1.59 10.94
CA GLU A 203 0.17 -1.63 10.37
C GLU A 203 1.10 -0.62 11.04
N MET A 204 0.66 0.61 11.23
CA MET A 204 1.45 1.61 11.92
C MET A 204 1.34 1.50 13.45
N ARG A 205 0.81 0.38 13.95
CA ARG A 205 0.58 0.13 15.37
C ARG A 205 1.79 0.39 16.28
N PRO A 206 3.00 -0.03 15.93
CA PRO A 206 4.16 0.21 16.79
C PRO A 206 4.46 1.70 17.00
N GLN A 207 4.17 2.53 16.00
CA GLN A 207 4.46 3.96 15.99
C GLN A 207 3.25 4.81 16.38
N PHE A 208 2.01 4.29 16.20
CA PHE A 208 0.79 5.07 16.41
C PHE A 208 0.47 5.26 17.90
N ARG A 209 0.36 6.51 18.33
CA ARG A 209 -0.03 6.87 19.70
C ARG A 209 -1.53 6.87 19.85
N TYR A 210 -2.06 5.79 20.43
CA TYR A 210 -3.50 5.62 20.62
C TYR A 210 -4.07 6.61 21.62
N SER A 211 -4.97 7.45 21.15
CA SER A 211 -5.84 8.30 21.98
C SER A 211 -7.19 8.46 21.29
N LEU A 212 -8.23 8.85 22.04
CA LEU A 212 -9.55 9.11 21.44
C LEU A 212 -9.49 10.25 20.41
N ILE A 213 -8.61 11.22 20.61
CA ILE A 213 -8.42 12.35 19.69
C ILE A 213 -7.72 11.85 18.41
N SER A 214 -6.64 11.06 18.54
CA SER A 214 -5.90 10.53 17.40
C SER A 214 -6.79 9.64 16.53
N ILE A 215 -7.57 8.74 17.13
CA ILE A 215 -8.49 7.85 16.40
C ILE A 215 -9.56 8.67 15.67
N ARG A 216 -10.19 9.66 16.35
CA ARG A 216 -11.20 10.51 15.71
C ARG A 216 -10.60 11.34 14.57
N ALA A 217 -9.40 11.86 14.74
CA ALA A 217 -8.70 12.60 13.69
C ALA A 217 -8.42 11.73 12.46
N VAL A 218 -7.96 10.50 12.66
CA VAL A 218 -7.75 9.50 11.59
C VAL A 218 -9.06 9.18 10.86
N ILE A 219 -10.15 8.93 11.61
CA ILE A 219 -11.48 8.66 11.03
C ILE A 219 -11.96 9.83 10.18
N ILE A 220 -11.92 11.05 10.71
CA ILE A 220 -12.36 12.26 10.00
C ILE A 220 -11.55 12.46 8.72
N SER A 221 -10.23 12.30 8.80
CA SER A 221 -9.35 12.48 7.65
C SER A 221 -9.65 11.44 6.56
N ALA A 222 -9.79 10.16 6.91
CA ALA A 222 -10.13 9.10 5.96
C ALA A 222 -11.49 9.33 5.28
N ILE A 223 -12.51 9.75 6.05
CA ILE A 223 -13.83 10.08 5.52
C ILE A 223 -13.75 11.28 4.56
N MET A 224 -13.09 12.37 4.95
CA MET A 224 -12.95 13.55 4.10
C MET A 224 -12.19 13.26 2.81
N ALA A 225 -11.12 12.46 2.88
CA ALA A 225 -10.38 12.02 1.70
C ALA A 225 -11.25 11.18 0.75
N ASN A 226 -12.07 10.28 1.30
CA ASN A 226 -12.98 9.47 0.53
C ASN A 226 -14.12 10.28 -0.10
N ILE A 227 -14.66 11.29 0.61
CA ILE A 227 -15.65 12.22 0.06
C ILE A 227 -15.07 12.93 -1.16
N VAL A 228 -13.84 13.43 -1.07
CA VAL A 228 -13.15 14.09 -2.19
C VAL A 228 -12.97 13.14 -3.36
N PHE A 229 -12.49 11.90 -3.09
CA PHE A 229 -12.32 10.88 -4.13
C PHE A 229 -13.65 10.62 -4.87
N ARG A 230 -14.72 10.37 -4.11
CA ARG A 230 -16.04 10.08 -4.69
C ARG A 230 -16.67 11.25 -5.42
N ALA A 231 -16.40 12.47 -4.99
CA ALA A 231 -16.88 13.67 -5.68
C ALA A 231 -16.23 13.85 -7.06
N ILE A 232 -15.00 13.35 -7.26
CA ILE A 232 -14.24 13.48 -8.51
C ILE A 232 -14.39 12.24 -9.39
N ASN A 233 -14.20 11.03 -8.82
CA ASN A 233 -14.13 9.76 -9.56
C ASN A 233 -15.45 8.95 -9.54
N GLY A 234 -16.45 9.39 -8.75
CA GLY A 234 -17.71 8.64 -8.58
C GLY A 234 -17.66 7.64 -7.42
N GLN A 235 -18.76 6.88 -7.26
CA GLN A 235 -18.98 5.99 -6.10
C GLN A 235 -18.71 4.51 -6.40
N GLU A 236 -18.32 4.18 -7.60
CA GLU A 236 -18.15 2.80 -8.02
C GLU A 236 -16.97 2.11 -7.31
N ALA A 237 -17.03 0.78 -7.23
CA ALA A 237 -15.92 -0.02 -6.71
C ALA A 237 -14.69 0.15 -7.61
N VAL A 238 -13.50 0.19 -6.98
CA VAL A 238 -12.23 0.35 -7.72
C VAL A 238 -11.95 -0.86 -8.61
N ILE A 239 -12.41 -2.03 -8.20
CA ILE A 239 -12.28 -3.28 -8.97
C ILE A 239 -13.67 -3.78 -9.31
N THR A 240 -14.05 -3.68 -10.58
CA THR A 240 -15.31 -4.21 -11.08
C THR A 240 -15.17 -5.72 -11.30
N MET A 241 -15.94 -6.51 -10.57
CA MET A 241 -15.94 -7.96 -10.65
C MET A 241 -17.31 -8.55 -10.33
N PRO A 242 -17.56 -9.83 -10.65
CA PRO A 242 -18.80 -10.51 -10.29
C PRO A 242 -19.05 -10.48 -8.77
N GLN A 243 -20.30 -10.43 -8.38
CA GLN A 243 -20.72 -10.61 -6.99
C GLN A 243 -20.78 -12.10 -6.70
N TYR A 244 -19.99 -12.53 -5.73
CA TYR A 244 -19.94 -13.94 -5.32
C TYR A 244 -20.78 -14.18 -4.07
N GLN A 245 -21.32 -15.38 -3.96
CA GLN A 245 -22.02 -15.82 -2.74
C GLN A 245 -21.03 -16.43 -1.74
N SER A 246 -21.47 -16.55 -0.48
CA SER A 246 -20.69 -17.23 0.54
C SER A 246 -20.44 -18.69 0.14
N PRO A 247 -19.21 -19.18 0.20
CA PRO A 247 -18.91 -20.57 -0.09
C PRO A 247 -19.53 -21.51 0.94
N GLU A 248 -19.75 -22.76 0.57
CA GLU A 248 -20.25 -23.80 1.45
C GLU A 248 -19.30 -24.03 2.65
N LEU A 249 -19.85 -24.31 3.84
CA LEU A 249 -19.05 -24.55 5.03
C LEU A 249 -18.04 -25.71 4.84
N GLN A 250 -18.39 -26.69 4.03
CA GLN A 250 -17.54 -27.84 3.72
C GLN A 250 -16.26 -27.45 2.95
N SER A 251 -16.25 -26.32 2.25
CA SER A 251 -15.08 -25.83 1.49
C SER A 251 -14.16 -24.91 2.29
N LEU A 252 -14.52 -24.51 3.52
CA LEU A 252 -13.76 -23.52 4.30
C LEU A 252 -12.33 -23.96 4.63
N TRP A 253 -12.07 -25.27 4.75
CA TRP A 253 -10.72 -25.78 4.96
C TRP A 253 -9.75 -25.47 3.79
N LEU A 254 -10.28 -25.33 2.56
CA LEU A 254 -9.48 -24.92 1.39
C LEU A 254 -8.98 -23.48 1.56
N PHE A 255 -9.77 -22.61 2.18
CA PHE A 255 -9.34 -21.24 2.47
C PHE A 255 -8.22 -21.18 3.52
N LEU A 256 -8.27 -22.08 4.53
CA LEU A 256 -7.18 -22.21 5.50
C LEU A 256 -5.90 -22.74 4.82
N LEU A 257 -6.03 -23.72 3.92
CA LEU A 257 -4.91 -24.25 3.14
C LEU A 257 -4.31 -23.15 2.24
N LEU A 258 -5.15 -22.42 1.49
CA LEU A 258 -4.71 -21.29 0.68
C LEU A 258 -3.98 -20.23 1.52
N GLY A 259 -4.55 -19.88 2.70
CA GLY A 259 -3.91 -18.97 3.64
C GLY A 259 -2.54 -19.47 4.10
N SER A 260 -2.43 -20.76 4.41
CA SER A 260 -1.15 -21.37 4.81
C SER A 260 -0.09 -21.26 3.71
N LEU A 261 -0.47 -21.53 2.45
CA LEU A 261 0.41 -21.37 1.29
C LEU A 261 0.86 -19.90 1.13
N PHE A 262 -0.06 -18.95 1.29
CA PHE A 262 0.29 -17.53 1.26
C PHE A 262 1.18 -17.11 2.44
N GLY A 263 1.03 -17.74 3.60
CA GLY A 263 1.92 -17.52 4.74
C GLY A 263 3.38 -17.88 4.42
N VAL A 264 3.59 -19.03 3.80
CA VAL A 264 4.92 -19.45 3.30
C VAL A 264 5.43 -18.52 2.22
N PHE A 265 4.59 -18.25 1.21
CA PHE A 265 4.96 -17.38 0.09
C PHE A 265 5.25 -15.95 0.54
N GLY A 266 4.49 -15.38 1.47
CA GLY A 266 4.70 -14.02 1.99
C GLY A 266 6.06 -13.84 2.64
N VAL A 267 6.52 -14.82 3.43
CA VAL A 267 7.87 -14.79 4.02
C VAL A 267 8.95 -14.85 2.93
N LEU A 268 8.78 -15.75 1.95
CA LEU A 268 9.67 -15.84 0.80
C LEU A 268 9.70 -14.54 0.00
N PHE A 269 8.55 -13.96 -0.28
CA PHE A 269 8.40 -12.73 -1.04
C PHE A 269 9.10 -11.55 -0.36
N ASN A 270 8.91 -11.36 0.95
CA ASN A 270 9.60 -10.33 1.73
C ASN A 270 11.13 -10.49 1.66
N LYS A 271 11.63 -11.73 1.76
CA LYS A 271 13.05 -12.04 1.61
C LYS A 271 13.57 -11.71 0.21
N LEU A 272 12.82 -12.09 -0.83
CA LEU A 272 13.18 -11.80 -2.22
C LEU A 272 13.22 -10.30 -2.51
N ILE A 273 12.27 -9.51 -1.97
CA ILE A 273 12.30 -8.04 -2.05
C ILE A 273 13.58 -7.48 -1.45
N THR A 274 13.96 -7.95 -0.25
CA THR A 274 15.17 -7.49 0.41
C THR A 274 16.42 -7.83 -0.42
N ILE A 275 16.51 -9.05 -0.95
CA ILE A 275 17.60 -9.49 -1.82
C ILE A 275 17.66 -8.64 -3.10
N ALA A 276 16.52 -8.39 -3.73
CA ALA A 276 16.45 -7.55 -4.93
C ALA A 276 16.96 -6.14 -4.65
N GLN A 277 16.53 -5.52 -3.56
CA GLN A 277 17.03 -4.19 -3.17
C GLN A 277 18.53 -4.19 -2.88
N ASP A 278 19.07 -5.23 -2.20
CA ASP A 278 20.50 -5.34 -1.93
C ASP A 278 21.30 -5.46 -3.23
N SER A 279 20.77 -6.24 -4.18
CA SER A 279 21.39 -6.43 -5.50
C SER A 279 21.45 -5.10 -6.27
N PHE A 280 20.37 -4.32 -6.26
CA PHE A 280 20.36 -3.00 -6.92
C PHE A 280 21.25 -1.98 -6.22
N VAL A 281 21.31 -1.96 -4.87
CA VAL A 281 22.24 -1.10 -4.13
C VAL A 281 23.69 -1.46 -4.48
N ALA A 282 24.03 -2.74 -4.56
CA ALA A 282 25.34 -3.20 -5.00
C ALA A 282 25.65 -2.82 -6.45
N LEU A 283 24.67 -2.90 -7.35
CA LEU A 283 24.79 -2.48 -8.75
C LEU A 283 25.04 -0.97 -8.88
N HIS A 284 24.30 -0.17 -8.11
CA HIS A 284 24.42 1.29 -8.16
C HIS A 284 25.72 1.82 -7.54
N LYS A 285 26.28 1.15 -6.54
CA LYS A 285 27.51 1.55 -5.81
C LYS A 285 27.49 3.02 -5.36
N ASN A 286 26.33 3.53 -4.92
CA ASN A 286 26.09 4.94 -4.61
C ASN A 286 26.39 5.93 -5.76
N ASP A 287 26.59 5.45 -7.00
CA ASP A 287 26.82 6.30 -8.16
C ASP A 287 25.50 6.76 -8.78
N ARG A 288 25.33 8.09 -8.84
CA ARG A 288 24.17 8.75 -9.45
C ARG A 288 23.94 8.30 -10.89
N LYS A 289 25.00 8.21 -11.69
CA LYS A 289 24.87 7.86 -13.12
C LYS A 289 24.34 6.44 -13.26
N ARG A 290 24.87 5.50 -12.50
CA ARG A 290 24.42 4.10 -12.51
C ARG A 290 22.96 3.98 -12.08
N TYR A 291 22.56 4.70 -11.02
CA TYR A 291 21.17 4.72 -10.57
C TYR A 291 20.21 5.19 -11.68
N LEU A 292 20.53 6.31 -12.35
CA LEU A 292 19.69 6.87 -13.42
C LEU A 292 19.67 5.96 -14.66
N ILE A 293 20.83 5.43 -15.06
CA ILE A 293 20.91 4.51 -16.21
C ILE A 293 20.10 3.26 -15.95
N THR A 294 20.22 2.65 -14.76
CA THR A 294 19.44 1.46 -14.39
C THR A 294 17.95 1.73 -14.45
N GLY A 295 17.48 2.84 -13.88
CA GLY A 295 16.06 3.23 -13.94
C GLY A 295 15.56 3.44 -15.37
N THR A 296 16.38 4.10 -16.21
CA THR A 296 16.05 4.34 -17.63
C THR A 296 15.96 3.03 -18.42
N ILE A 297 16.94 2.14 -18.25
CA ILE A 297 16.95 0.82 -18.92
C ILE A 297 15.75 -0.02 -18.47
N LEU A 298 15.46 -0.05 -17.17
CA LEU A 298 14.28 -0.76 -16.67
C LEU A 298 13.00 -0.18 -17.25
N GLY A 299 12.81 1.15 -17.22
CA GLY A 299 11.64 1.79 -17.82
C GLY A 299 11.49 1.45 -19.29
N GLY A 300 12.57 1.49 -20.06
CA GLY A 300 12.58 1.08 -21.47
C GLY A 300 12.21 -0.39 -21.68
N ALA A 301 12.77 -1.29 -20.85
CA ALA A 301 12.44 -2.71 -20.89
C ALA A 301 10.95 -2.97 -20.57
N PHE A 302 10.37 -2.25 -19.60
CA PHE A 302 8.95 -2.33 -19.28
C PHE A 302 8.06 -1.72 -20.37
N GLY A 303 8.54 -0.68 -21.07
CA GLY A 303 7.89 -0.17 -22.28
C GLY A 303 7.81 -1.23 -23.38
N LEU A 304 8.90 -1.98 -23.59
CA LEU A 304 8.93 -3.09 -24.54
C LEU A 304 8.02 -4.24 -24.08
N LEU A 305 8.09 -4.62 -22.80
CA LEU A 305 7.26 -5.69 -22.22
C LEU A 305 5.77 -5.38 -22.36
N LEU A 306 5.38 -4.11 -22.24
CA LEU A 306 4.01 -3.65 -22.41
C LEU A 306 3.44 -3.95 -23.79
N LEU A 307 4.26 -3.92 -24.84
CA LEU A 307 3.81 -4.22 -26.21
C LEU A 307 3.51 -5.71 -26.42
N TYR A 308 4.28 -6.59 -25.80
CA TYR A 308 4.21 -8.03 -26.08
C TYR A 308 3.45 -8.80 -25.00
N VAL A 309 3.60 -8.42 -23.73
CA VAL A 309 2.97 -9.11 -22.59
C VAL A 309 2.49 -8.06 -21.56
N PRO A 310 1.44 -7.28 -21.90
CA PRO A 310 0.94 -6.21 -21.02
C PRO A 310 0.52 -6.70 -19.63
N GLN A 311 0.12 -7.98 -19.51
CA GLN A 311 -0.25 -8.62 -18.24
C GLN A 311 0.89 -8.63 -17.21
N LEU A 312 2.15 -8.54 -17.63
CA LEU A 312 3.34 -8.48 -16.76
C LEU A 312 3.77 -7.07 -16.39
N THR A 313 2.99 -6.03 -16.77
CA THR A 313 3.32 -4.61 -16.55
C THR A 313 2.30 -3.90 -15.68
N GLY A 314 2.64 -2.69 -15.21
CA GLY A 314 1.77 -1.86 -14.38
C GLY A 314 1.41 -2.46 -13.02
N GLY A 315 0.62 -1.76 -12.23
CA GLY A 315 0.23 -2.17 -10.86
C GLY A 315 -0.58 -3.47 -10.79
N GLY A 316 -1.27 -3.84 -11.88
CA GLY A 316 -2.00 -5.11 -12.00
C GLY A 316 -3.46 -5.06 -11.56
N ILE A 317 -3.97 -3.94 -11.04
CA ILE A 317 -5.40 -3.81 -10.67
C ILE A 317 -6.30 -4.07 -11.88
N GLY A 318 -5.96 -3.56 -13.05
CA GLY A 318 -6.71 -3.77 -14.28
C GLY A 318 -6.69 -5.22 -14.81
N LEU A 319 -5.77 -6.06 -14.34
CA LEU A 319 -5.72 -7.48 -14.69
C LEU A 319 -6.70 -8.32 -13.85
N ILE A 320 -7.09 -7.85 -12.68
CA ILE A 320 -7.93 -8.61 -11.74
C ILE A 320 -9.29 -9.00 -12.34
N PRO A 321 -10.04 -8.10 -13.00
CA PRO A 321 -11.30 -8.47 -13.66
C PRO A 321 -11.13 -9.57 -14.73
N ASP A 322 -10.06 -9.51 -15.53
CA ASP A 322 -9.80 -10.53 -16.57
C ASP A 322 -9.53 -11.90 -15.97
N ILE A 323 -8.84 -11.95 -14.81
CA ILE A 323 -8.58 -13.21 -14.10
C ILE A 323 -9.89 -13.76 -13.54
N THR A 324 -10.68 -12.93 -12.86
CA THR A 324 -11.91 -13.37 -12.18
C THR A 324 -13.02 -13.75 -13.15
N ASN A 325 -13.00 -13.24 -14.38
CA ASN A 325 -13.90 -13.65 -15.46
C ASN A 325 -13.50 -14.97 -16.12
N GLY A 326 -12.42 -15.62 -15.67
CA GLY A 326 -12.02 -16.94 -16.18
C GLY A 326 -11.31 -16.91 -17.54
N ASN A 327 -10.75 -15.78 -17.95
CA ASN A 327 -10.11 -15.62 -19.26
C ASN A 327 -8.78 -16.38 -19.41
N TYR A 328 -8.27 -17.01 -18.33
CA TYR A 328 -6.97 -17.67 -18.32
C TYR A 328 -7.04 -19.10 -17.80
N SER A 329 -6.32 -20.02 -18.46
CA SER A 329 -6.12 -21.37 -17.95
C SER A 329 -5.12 -21.42 -16.81
N VAL A 330 -5.19 -22.46 -15.96
CA VAL A 330 -4.31 -22.60 -14.77
C VAL A 330 -2.81 -22.49 -15.12
N PRO A 331 -2.27 -23.13 -16.17
CA PRO A 331 -0.87 -22.95 -16.54
C PRO A 331 -0.48 -21.50 -16.86
N ILE A 332 -1.37 -20.78 -17.55
CA ILE A 332 -1.13 -19.35 -17.88
C ILE A 332 -1.14 -18.52 -16.60
N LEU A 333 -2.06 -18.76 -15.67
CA LEU A 333 -2.11 -18.06 -14.38
C LEU A 333 -0.82 -18.26 -13.57
N VAL A 334 -0.30 -19.49 -13.53
CA VAL A 334 0.97 -19.80 -12.86
C VAL A 334 2.14 -19.07 -13.54
N MET A 335 2.18 -19.08 -14.87
CA MET A 335 3.22 -18.36 -15.64
C MET A 335 3.16 -16.86 -15.39
N LEU A 336 1.96 -16.25 -15.40
CA LEU A 336 1.76 -14.84 -15.08
C LEU A 336 2.13 -14.52 -13.62
N PHE A 337 1.80 -15.39 -12.68
CA PHE A 337 2.18 -15.24 -11.29
C PHE A 337 3.71 -15.16 -11.12
N VAL A 338 4.44 -16.13 -11.65
CA VAL A 338 5.92 -16.15 -11.60
C VAL A 338 6.50 -14.92 -12.31
N GLY A 339 6.01 -14.61 -13.50
CA GLY A 339 6.43 -13.43 -14.26
C GLY A 339 6.21 -12.13 -13.49
N ARG A 340 5.03 -11.95 -12.84
CA ARG A 340 4.75 -10.76 -12.03
C ARG A 340 5.55 -10.70 -10.73
N VAL A 341 5.89 -11.83 -10.12
CA VAL A 341 6.84 -11.84 -9.00
C VAL A 341 8.16 -11.24 -9.45
N ILE A 342 8.73 -11.72 -10.57
CA ILE A 342 10.01 -11.24 -11.09
C ILE A 342 9.94 -9.74 -11.43
N THR A 343 8.91 -9.33 -12.18
CA THR A 343 8.77 -7.92 -12.58
C THR A 343 8.54 -6.98 -11.39
N THR A 344 7.81 -7.42 -10.35
CA THR A 344 7.65 -6.67 -9.10
C THR A 344 8.99 -6.50 -8.37
N LEU A 345 9.76 -7.60 -8.25
CA LEU A 345 11.08 -7.56 -7.62
C LEU A 345 12.05 -6.61 -8.33
N LEU A 346 12.05 -6.62 -9.67
CA LEU A 346 12.88 -5.72 -10.47
C LEU A 346 12.48 -4.26 -10.29
N CYS A 347 11.18 -3.95 -10.38
CA CYS A 347 10.71 -2.57 -10.27
C CYS A 347 10.86 -2.01 -8.85
N PHE A 348 10.37 -2.72 -7.85
CA PHE A 348 10.42 -2.25 -6.47
C PHE A 348 11.85 -2.30 -5.90
N GLY A 349 12.61 -3.35 -6.23
CA GLY A 349 14.01 -3.51 -5.82
C GLY A 349 14.92 -2.38 -6.32
N SER A 350 14.64 -1.83 -7.50
CA SER A 350 15.46 -0.76 -8.11
C SER A 350 15.38 0.60 -7.40
N GLY A 351 14.44 0.78 -6.45
CA GLY A 351 14.23 2.03 -5.76
C GLY A 351 13.36 3.05 -6.52
N ALA A 352 12.60 2.60 -7.53
CA ALA A 352 11.63 3.42 -8.22
C ALA A 352 10.58 4.01 -7.25
N PRO A 353 10.12 5.27 -7.44
CA PRO A 353 9.12 5.89 -6.57
C PRO A 353 7.73 5.30 -6.78
N GLY A 354 7.44 4.19 -6.11
CA GLY A 354 6.18 3.46 -6.19
C GLY A 354 6.08 2.40 -5.10
N GLY A 355 4.86 1.90 -4.85
CA GLY A 355 4.55 0.90 -3.82
C GLY A 355 4.47 -0.53 -4.37
N ILE A 356 4.30 -1.49 -3.44
CA ILE A 356 4.11 -2.90 -3.76
C ILE A 356 2.67 -3.39 -3.50
N PHE A 357 1.78 -2.54 -3.00
CA PHE A 357 0.41 -2.90 -2.61
C PHE A 357 -0.38 -3.50 -3.78
N ALA A 358 -0.62 -2.72 -4.83
CA ALA A 358 -1.35 -3.18 -6.01
C ALA A 358 -0.70 -4.41 -6.66
N PRO A 359 0.63 -4.49 -6.85
CA PRO A 359 1.28 -5.72 -7.27
C PRO A 359 0.98 -6.94 -6.39
N MET A 360 0.95 -6.78 -5.05
CA MET A 360 0.59 -7.87 -4.15
C MET A 360 -0.86 -8.33 -4.33
N LEU A 361 -1.81 -7.41 -4.52
CA LEU A 361 -3.20 -7.76 -4.77
C LEU A 361 -3.33 -8.59 -6.06
N ALA A 362 -2.68 -8.17 -7.14
CA ALA A 362 -2.67 -8.90 -8.40
C ALA A 362 -2.02 -10.30 -8.28
N LEU A 363 -0.91 -10.42 -7.55
CA LEU A 363 -0.28 -11.71 -7.25
C LEU A 363 -1.20 -12.61 -6.43
N GLY A 364 -1.87 -12.05 -5.42
CA GLY A 364 -2.84 -12.77 -4.60
C GLY A 364 -4.01 -13.31 -5.44
N THR A 365 -4.51 -12.49 -6.37
CA THR A 365 -5.57 -12.89 -7.31
C THR A 365 -5.13 -14.04 -8.23
N LEU A 366 -3.95 -13.92 -8.85
CA LEU A 366 -3.43 -14.93 -9.79
C LEU A 366 -3.28 -16.30 -9.12
N PHE A 367 -2.61 -16.35 -7.98
CA PHE A 367 -2.40 -17.59 -7.26
C PHE A 367 -3.70 -18.11 -6.64
N GLY A 368 -4.53 -17.23 -6.07
CA GLY A 368 -5.82 -17.59 -5.48
C GLY A 368 -6.76 -18.20 -6.51
N TYR A 369 -6.91 -17.57 -7.68
CA TYR A 369 -7.74 -18.12 -8.77
C TYR A 369 -7.20 -19.45 -9.29
N ALA A 370 -5.88 -19.55 -9.51
CA ALA A 370 -5.25 -20.79 -9.97
C ALA A 370 -5.47 -21.94 -8.97
N PHE A 371 -5.37 -21.64 -7.66
CA PHE A 371 -5.67 -22.60 -6.59
C PHE A 371 -7.14 -23.03 -6.63
N GLY A 372 -8.08 -22.06 -6.68
CA GLY A 372 -9.52 -22.36 -6.76
C GLY A 372 -9.90 -23.18 -7.98
N ALA A 373 -9.39 -22.83 -9.16
CA ALA A 373 -9.62 -23.58 -10.39
C ALA A 373 -9.03 -24.99 -10.34
N SER A 374 -7.86 -25.17 -9.72
CA SER A 374 -7.28 -26.49 -9.50
C SER A 374 -8.09 -27.31 -8.50
N ALA A 375 -8.61 -26.69 -7.44
CA ALA A 375 -9.45 -27.36 -6.46
C ALA A 375 -10.79 -27.80 -7.06
N ASP A 376 -11.42 -26.98 -7.91
CA ASP A 376 -12.65 -27.32 -8.65
C ASP A 376 -12.45 -28.56 -9.52
N MET A 377 -11.32 -28.65 -10.22
CA MET A 377 -10.99 -29.83 -11.03
C MET A 377 -10.75 -31.10 -10.20
N LEU A 378 -10.14 -30.96 -9.01
CA LEU A 378 -9.74 -32.09 -8.17
C LEU A 378 -10.85 -32.57 -7.23
N LEU A 379 -11.80 -31.70 -6.88
CA LEU A 379 -12.85 -31.94 -5.90
C LEU A 379 -14.24 -31.66 -6.49
N PRO A 380 -14.69 -32.42 -7.50
CA PRO A 380 -15.97 -32.16 -8.19
C PRO A 380 -17.20 -32.36 -7.30
N SER A 381 -17.02 -32.91 -6.09
CA SER A 381 -18.10 -33.04 -5.08
C SER A 381 -18.39 -31.77 -4.32
N LEU A 382 -17.53 -30.75 -4.40
CA LEU A 382 -17.70 -29.46 -3.77
C LEU A 382 -18.06 -28.41 -4.82
N THR A 383 -18.98 -27.50 -4.47
CA THR A 383 -19.28 -26.34 -5.31
C THR A 383 -18.19 -25.29 -5.08
N ILE A 384 -17.25 -25.19 -6.01
CA ILE A 384 -16.08 -24.28 -5.91
C ILE A 384 -16.20 -23.20 -6.97
N GLU A 385 -16.21 -21.94 -6.53
CA GLU A 385 -16.10 -20.78 -7.40
C GLU A 385 -14.67 -20.20 -7.34
N PRO A 386 -13.84 -20.36 -8.38
CA PRO A 386 -12.44 -19.93 -8.37
C PRO A 386 -12.26 -18.43 -8.06
N GLY A 387 -13.22 -17.59 -8.46
CA GLY A 387 -13.21 -16.16 -8.17
C GLY A 387 -13.24 -15.81 -6.68
N VAL A 388 -13.90 -16.65 -5.86
CA VAL A 388 -13.89 -16.47 -4.39
C VAL A 388 -12.48 -16.66 -3.81
N PHE A 389 -11.75 -17.64 -4.32
CA PHE A 389 -10.35 -17.89 -3.94
C PHE A 389 -9.41 -16.79 -4.43
N ALA A 390 -9.69 -16.19 -5.58
CA ALA A 390 -8.97 -15.03 -6.08
C ALA A 390 -9.08 -13.85 -5.10
N ILE A 391 -10.30 -13.52 -4.67
CA ILE A 391 -10.57 -12.45 -3.71
C ILE A 391 -9.93 -12.76 -2.36
N ALA A 392 -10.07 -13.98 -1.86
CA ALA A 392 -9.42 -14.41 -0.62
C ALA A 392 -7.89 -14.31 -0.71
N GLY A 393 -7.31 -14.66 -1.85
CA GLY A 393 -5.88 -14.56 -2.13
C GLY A 393 -5.34 -13.13 -2.10
N MET A 394 -6.11 -12.14 -2.58
CA MET A 394 -5.74 -10.72 -2.49
C MET A 394 -5.46 -10.31 -1.04
N GLY A 395 -6.40 -10.58 -0.14
CA GLY A 395 -6.28 -10.26 1.29
C GLY A 395 -5.18 -11.07 1.98
N ALA A 396 -5.05 -12.35 1.64
CA ALA A 396 -4.12 -13.27 2.27
C ALA A 396 -2.65 -12.92 1.99
N LEU A 397 -2.28 -12.60 0.75
CA LEU A 397 -0.89 -12.21 0.45
C LEU A 397 -0.55 -10.88 1.12
N PHE A 398 -1.47 -9.92 1.11
CA PHE A 398 -1.29 -8.68 1.84
C PHE A 398 -1.08 -8.94 3.35
N ALA A 399 -1.96 -9.74 3.95
CA ALA A 399 -1.88 -10.09 5.36
C ALA A 399 -0.57 -10.81 5.73
N ALA A 400 -0.09 -11.72 4.89
CA ALA A 400 1.16 -12.44 5.11
C ALA A 400 2.40 -11.56 5.04
N THR A 401 2.42 -10.59 4.11
CA THR A 401 3.59 -9.72 3.84
C THR A 401 3.63 -8.51 4.76
N VAL A 402 2.50 -7.83 4.93
CA VAL A 402 2.36 -6.58 5.70
C VAL A 402 2.10 -6.85 7.19
N ARG A 403 1.44 -7.96 7.53
CA ARG A 403 1.00 -8.35 8.89
C ARG A 403 -0.19 -7.55 9.42
N ALA A 404 -1.00 -7.02 8.51
CA ALA A 404 -2.20 -6.28 8.80
C ALA A 404 -3.43 -7.00 8.20
N PRO A 405 -3.90 -8.13 8.81
CA PRO A 405 -4.99 -8.93 8.27
C PRO A 405 -6.32 -8.19 8.21
N ILE A 406 -6.67 -7.40 9.23
CA ILE A 406 -7.94 -6.66 9.25
C ILE A 406 -7.94 -5.60 8.15
N THR A 407 -6.84 -4.90 7.97
CA THR A 407 -6.65 -3.94 6.87
C THR A 407 -6.82 -4.61 5.51
N GLY A 408 -6.17 -5.76 5.31
CA GLY A 408 -6.27 -6.52 4.06
C GLY A 408 -7.69 -6.99 3.75
N ILE A 409 -8.42 -7.50 4.75
CA ILE A 409 -9.82 -7.92 4.62
C ILE A 409 -10.71 -6.74 4.22
N LEU A 410 -10.65 -5.63 4.99
CA LEU A 410 -11.47 -4.45 4.72
C LEU A 410 -11.13 -3.81 3.37
N LEU A 411 -9.85 -3.74 3.03
CA LEU A 411 -9.40 -3.23 1.75
C LEU A 411 -10.03 -4.00 0.59
N VAL A 412 -9.94 -5.31 0.62
CA VAL A 412 -10.48 -6.17 -0.45
C VAL A 412 -11.98 -6.04 -0.53
N ILE A 413 -12.69 -6.00 0.61
CA ILE A 413 -14.15 -5.83 0.63
C ILE A 413 -14.56 -4.46 0.06
N GLU A 414 -13.92 -3.37 0.50
CA GLU A 414 -14.26 -2.03 0.02
C GLU A 414 -13.92 -1.83 -1.47
N MET A 415 -12.82 -2.44 -1.96
CA MET A 415 -12.42 -2.33 -3.37
C MET A 415 -13.29 -3.16 -4.31
N THR A 416 -13.86 -4.28 -3.86
CA THR A 416 -14.58 -5.25 -4.71
C THR A 416 -16.08 -5.27 -4.47
N ASN A 417 -16.54 -4.63 -3.40
CA ASN A 417 -17.95 -4.62 -2.96
C ASN A 417 -18.51 -6.03 -2.64
N ASN A 418 -17.64 -7.03 -2.36
CA ASN A 418 -18.00 -8.41 -2.08
C ASN A 418 -18.11 -8.71 -0.57
N TYR A 419 -19.11 -8.17 0.09
CA TYR A 419 -19.32 -8.29 1.55
C TYR A 419 -19.62 -9.72 2.02
N TYR A 420 -20.18 -10.57 1.18
CA TYR A 420 -20.50 -11.97 1.53
C TYR A 420 -19.24 -12.83 1.76
N LEU A 421 -18.08 -12.35 1.36
CA LEU A 421 -16.81 -13.08 1.45
C LEU A 421 -16.01 -12.76 2.73
N ILE A 422 -16.60 -12.12 3.72
CA ILE A 422 -15.92 -11.77 4.98
C ILE A 422 -15.34 -13.02 5.67
N LEU A 423 -16.13 -14.10 5.78
CA LEU A 423 -15.70 -15.32 6.48
C LEU A 423 -14.50 -16.02 5.80
N PRO A 424 -14.54 -16.32 4.48
CA PRO A 424 -13.39 -16.87 3.79
C PRO A 424 -12.16 -15.93 3.83
N LEU A 425 -12.34 -14.62 3.72
CA LEU A 425 -11.25 -13.64 3.84
C LEU A 425 -10.60 -13.69 5.23
N ILE A 426 -11.38 -13.79 6.31
CA ILE A 426 -10.86 -13.90 7.67
C ILE A 426 -10.04 -15.18 7.81
N ILE A 427 -10.58 -16.34 7.40
CA ILE A 427 -9.92 -17.64 7.52
C ILE A 427 -8.60 -17.64 6.76
N THR A 428 -8.62 -17.17 5.51
CA THR A 428 -7.42 -17.14 4.64
C THR A 428 -6.37 -16.17 5.17
N SER A 429 -6.77 -14.95 5.54
CA SER A 429 -5.84 -13.92 6.02
C SER A 429 -5.22 -14.28 7.37
N LEU A 430 -6.01 -14.80 8.32
CA LEU A 430 -5.48 -15.26 9.60
C LEU A 430 -4.57 -16.48 9.44
N GLY A 431 -4.95 -17.46 8.62
CA GLY A 431 -4.09 -18.59 8.29
C GLY A 431 -2.75 -18.13 7.71
N ALA A 432 -2.76 -17.16 6.81
CA ALA A 432 -1.57 -16.59 6.21
C ALA A 432 -0.66 -15.89 7.25
N VAL A 433 -1.24 -15.08 8.14
CA VAL A 433 -0.49 -14.39 9.20
C VAL A 433 0.12 -15.39 10.20
N ILE A 434 -0.67 -16.38 10.66
CA ILE A 434 -0.20 -17.37 11.64
C ILE A 434 0.98 -18.16 11.07
N VAL A 435 0.87 -18.69 9.85
CA VAL A 435 1.95 -19.46 9.22
C VAL A 435 3.17 -18.60 8.99
N ALA A 436 2.99 -17.40 8.45
CA ALA A 436 4.11 -16.50 8.24
C ALA A 436 4.78 -16.08 9.56
N GLN A 437 4.05 -16.01 10.69
CA GLN A 437 4.60 -15.74 12.01
C GLN A 437 5.37 -16.95 12.57
N LEU A 438 4.84 -18.16 12.41
CA LEU A 438 5.52 -19.39 12.79
C LEU A 438 6.86 -19.58 12.06
N LEU A 439 6.94 -19.12 10.82
CA LEU A 439 8.18 -19.13 10.02
C LEU A 439 9.15 -17.99 10.35
N GLY A 440 8.86 -17.17 11.38
CA GLY A 440 9.73 -16.06 11.81
C GLY A 440 9.76 -14.88 10.84
N GLY A 441 8.81 -14.80 9.87
CA GLY A 441 8.71 -13.65 8.97
C GLY A 441 8.43 -12.36 9.73
N GLN A 442 8.89 -11.22 9.23
CA GLN A 442 8.63 -9.89 9.77
C GLN A 442 7.82 -9.03 8.79
N PRO A 443 7.07 -8.01 9.26
CA PRO A 443 6.36 -7.06 8.40
C PRO A 443 7.29 -6.39 7.40
N ILE A 444 6.86 -6.25 6.15
CA ILE A 444 7.74 -5.74 5.09
C ILE A 444 8.17 -4.29 5.33
N TYR A 445 7.25 -3.42 5.77
CA TYR A 445 7.57 -1.99 5.93
C TYR A 445 8.53 -1.76 7.10
N SER A 446 8.36 -2.45 8.21
CA SER A 446 9.31 -2.43 9.34
C SER A 446 10.71 -2.93 8.91
N GLN A 447 10.80 -4.01 8.10
CA GLN A 447 12.09 -4.46 7.53
C GLN A 447 12.73 -3.38 6.66
N LEU A 448 11.94 -2.73 5.81
CA LEU A 448 12.42 -1.67 4.93
C LEU A 448 12.88 -0.44 5.71
N LEU A 449 12.17 -0.06 6.78
CA LEU A 449 12.59 1.04 7.66
C LEU A 449 13.92 0.74 8.34
N HIS A 450 14.03 -0.43 8.98
CA HIS A 450 15.29 -0.86 9.63
C HIS A 450 16.47 -0.86 8.67
N ARG A 451 16.25 -1.32 7.43
CA ARG A 451 17.27 -1.32 6.39
C ARG A 451 17.69 0.10 5.99
N THR A 452 16.73 1.00 5.79
CA THR A 452 17.02 2.40 5.46
C THR A 452 17.87 3.04 6.54
N LEU A 453 17.49 2.86 7.81
CA LEU A 453 18.24 3.38 8.96
C LEU A 453 19.66 2.79 9.05
N LYS A 454 19.82 1.49 8.78
CA LYS A 454 21.14 0.85 8.74
C LYS A 454 22.03 1.44 7.64
N ASN A 455 21.49 1.62 6.45
CA ASN A 455 22.22 2.19 5.32
C ASN A 455 22.62 3.65 5.56
N ASP A 456 21.76 4.45 6.19
CA ASP A 456 22.08 5.84 6.54
C ASP A 456 23.18 5.93 7.59
N LYS A 457 23.20 5.04 8.59
CA LYS A 457 24.29 4.96 9.57
C LYS A 457 25.63 4.62 8.91
N LEU A 458 25.65 3.65 8.00
CA LEU A 458 26.86 3.28 7.26
C LEU A 458 27.38 4.46 6.41
N ARG A 459 26.48 5.19 5.73
CA ARG A 459 26.85 6.38 4.95
C ARG A 459 27.44 7.50 5.82
N GLN A 460 26.95 7.68 7.05
CA GLN A 460 27.49 8.68 7.99
C GLN A 460 28.89 8.31 8.48
N GLN A 461 29.18 7.01 8.65
CA GLN A 461 30.51 6.52 9.04
C GLN A 461 31.54 6.62 7.93
N ASP A 462 31.11 6.55 6.65
CA ASP A 462 32.01 6.67 5.49
C ASP A 462 32.31 8.12 5.08
N LEU A 463 31.70 9.13 5.73
CA LEU A 463 32.01 10.54 5.51
C LEU A 463 33.33 10.88 6.25
N PRO A 464 34.30 11.54 5.59
CA PRO A 464 35.52 12.00 6.27
C PRO A 464 35.14 13.00 7.39
N GLU A 465 35.82 12.87 8.54
CA GLU A 465 35.59 13.64 9.79
C GLU A 465 35.53 15.19 9.62
N ASN A 466 35.95 15.72 8.49
CA ASN A 466 35.97 17.16 8.19
C ASN A 466 34.67 17.74 7.61
N GLN A 467 33.58 16.98 7.55
CA GLN A 467 32.28 17.44 7.06
C GLN A 467 31.09 17.13 8.03
N ALA A 468 31.39 16.76 9.26
CA ALA A 468 30.42 16.53 10.34
C ALA A 468 30.10 17.80 11.10
#